data_19aa3dcc3adc5c9af994aa9ff6b70f5c
#
_entry.id   19aa3dcc3adc5c9af994aa9ff6b70f5c
#
_cell.length_a   1.000
_cell.length_b   1.000
_cell.length_c   1.000
_cell.angle_alpha   90.00
_cell.angle_beta   90.00
_cell.angle_gamma   90.00
#
_symmetry.space_group_name_H-M   'P 1'
#
loop_
_entity.id
_entity.type
_entity.pdbx_description
1 polymer ?
#
loop_
_entity_poly.entity_id
_entity_poly.type
_entity_poly.pdbx_seq_one_letter_code
_entity_poly.pdbx_strand_id
1 'polypeptide(L)'
;MKTARSPILASEEDTMGRKNNYRGKGRGRGKKEKKVFPQVVGRVQMTREGYAFIIIEGEEDDVFVKASKTRGALHGDTVRVSVTREKTDRQRREGEVIEIIERSPRPFIGILHIVGNQAWVLMQSRFMPYDITIPFTESDKVRYRRHNVKGQSMAEPKDETGWLKPLGNEEFAIHKVFELGEDGYGRQELKARSGMKVAAVVDDWPRGEMSPRGHIVDVLGEPGENDTEMHAILAEYALPYRFESEVANAADRISEEITEEDIKSRRDFRQTLTFTIDPADAEDFDDALSFKRLENGNYEIGVH
;
A
#
# COMPACT_ATOMS: atom_id res chain seq x y z
N MET A 1 9.37 9.67 53.56
CA MET A 1 9.56 10.89 54.39
C MET A 1 9.57 12.11 53.47
N LYS A 2 8.70 13.08 53.83
CA LYS A 2 8.56 14.46 53.34
C LYS A 2 7.98 14.61 51.93
N THR A 3 6.86 15.19 51.73
CA THR A 3 5.76 15.93 52.33
C THR A 3 5.22 16.82 51.25
N ALA A 4 3.92 16.70 51.06
CA ALA A 4 3.08 17.52 50.19
C ALA A 4 3.11 18.99 50.60
N ARG A 5 2.85 19.88 49.66
CA ARG A 5 2.23 21.18 49.91
C ARG A 5 1.21 21.51 48.84
N SER A 6 -0.03 21.58 49.28
CA SER A 6 -1.19 22.15 48.61
C SER A 6 -1.30 23.66 48.83
N PRO A 7 -2.29 24.31 48.22
CA PRO A 7 -2.24 25.70 47.76
C PRO A 7 -2.84 26.70 48.77
N ILE A 8 -2.58 27.96 48.52
CA ILE A 8 -3.18 29.04 49.30
C ILE A 8 -4.11 29.87 48.41
N LEU A 9 -5.35 29.93 48.86
CA LEU A 9 -6.38 30.90 48.51
C LEU A 9 -6.07 32.29 49.17
N ALA A 10 -6.35 33.36 48.41
CA ALA A 10 -6.70 34.68 48.98
C ALA A 10 -7.35 35.47 47.85
N SER A 11 -8.60 35.77 47.89
CA SER A 11 -9.38 36.78 48.62
C SER A 11 -9.51 38.06 47.81
N GLU A 12 -10.78 38.36 47.53
CA GLU A 12 -11.34 39.59 46.98
C GLU A 12 -10.95 40.83 47.82
N GLU A 13 -10.85 41.96 47.14
CA GLU A 13 -11.44 43.24 47.55
C GLU A 13 -11.17 44.37 46.55
N ASP A 14 -12.26 44.87 46.02
CA ASP A 14 -12.72 46.24 45.82
C ASP A 14 -11.70 47.39 45.57
N THR A 15 -11.92 48.15 44.47
CA THR A 15 -12.29 49.56 44.56
C THR A 15 -12.44 50.25 43.18
N MET A 16 -13.61 50.78 43.00
CA MET A 16 -14.03 52.07 42.36
C MET A 16 -13.18 52.73 41.25
N GLY A 17 -13.80 52.83 40.11
CA GLY A 17 -14.16 54.07 39.42
C GLY A 17 -13.08 54.95 38.79
N ARG A 18 -12.98 54.87 37.43
CA ARG A 18 -12.74 56.06 36.60
C ARG A 18 -13.37 55.86 35.21
N LYS A 19 -14.46 56.62 34.93
CA LYS A 19 -15.01 56.82 33.60
C LYS A 19 -13.98 57.57 32.74
N ASN A 20 -13.46 56.93 31.71
CA ASN A 20 -12.79 57.62 30.62
C ASN A 20 -13.55 57.34 29.32
N ASN A 21 -14.24 58.38 28.88
CA ASN A 21 -14.85 58.52 27.59
C ASN A 21 -13.78 58.55 26.48
N TYR A 22 -13.52 57.42 25.82
CA TYR A 22 -12.85 57.42 24.53
C TYR A 22 -13.85 57.08 23.44
N ARG A 23 -14.22 58.11 22.65
CA ARG A 23 -14.86 57.96 21.37
C ARG A 23 -13.96 57.12 20.46
N GLY A 24 -14.18 55.81 20.41
CA GLY A 24 -13.55 54.91 19.46
C GLY A 24 -14.16 55.15 18.08
N LYS A 25 -13.36 55.70 17.19
CA LYS A 25 -13.63 55.67 15.74
C LYS A 25 -13.82 54.22 15.30
N GLY A 26 -15.02 53.88 14.85
CA GLY A 26 -15.30 52.58 14.22
C GLY A 26 -14.38 52.36 13.00
N ARG A 27 -13.35 51.55 13.17
CA ARG A 27 -12.59 50.97 12.08
C ARG A 27 -13.48 49.91 11.45
N GLY A 28 -14.05 50.26 10.30
CA GLY A 28 -14.75 49.32 9.43
C GLY A 28 -13.87 48.08 9.26
N ARG A 29 -14.35 46.91 9.71
CA ARG A 29 -13.81 45.62 9.34
C ARG A 29 -14.02 45.47 7.85
N GLY A 30 -13.05 45.90 7.03
CA GLY A 30 -13.00 45.55 5.64
C GLY A 30 -13.14 44.03 5.52
N LYS A 31 -14.12 43.53 4.82
CA LYS A 31 -14.19 42.15 4.38
C LYS A 31 -12.86 41.87 3.66
N LYS A 32 -11.96 41.09 4.29
CA LYS A 32 -10.79 40.55 3.60
C LYS A 32 -11.33 39.73 2.45
N GLU A 33 -11.16 40.19 1.23
CA GLU A 33 -11.37 39.40 0.04
C GLU A 33 -10.62 38.11 0.23
N LYS A 34 -11.30 36.96 0.10
CA LYS A 34 -10.67 35.66 0.14
C LYS A 34 -9.74 35.61 -1.08
N LYS A 35 -8.43 35.62 -0.84
CA LYS A 35 -7.45 35.38 -1.89
C LYS A 35 -7.80 34.03 -2.52
N VAL A 36 -8.17 34.04 -3.77
CA VAL A 36 -8.35 32.83 -4.59
C VAL A 36 -6.95 32.42 -5.02
N PHE A 37 -6.50 31.28 -4.54
CA PHE A 37 -5.22 30.71 -4.94
C PHE A 37 -5.39 29.78 -6.14
N PRO A 38 -4.43 29.71 -7.06
CA PRO A 38 -4.44 28.72 -8.13
C PRO A 38 -4.57 27.31 -7.58
N GLN A 39 -5.31 26.48 -8.30
CA GLN A 39 -5.48 25.06 -7.94
C GLN A 39 -4.86 24.18 -9.02
N VAL A 40 -4.16 23.14 -8.59
CA VAL A 40 -3.54 22.16 -9.46
C VAL A 40 -3.93 20.76 -9.00
N VAL A 41 -3.86 19.79 -9.93
CA VAL A 41 -4.08 18.38 -9.64
C VAL A 41 -2.78 17.64 -9.89
N GLY A 42 -2.42 16.75 -9.00
CA GLY A 42 -1.20 15.97 -9.14
C GLY A 42 -1.17 14.77 -8.19
N ARG A 43 -0.13 13.96 -8.34
CA ARG A 43 0.09 12.75 -7.56
C ARG A 43 1.00 13.03 -6.36
N VAL A 44 0.61 12.49 -5.20
CA VAL A 44 1.35 12.65 -3.94
C VAL A 44 2.60 11.75 -3.93
N GLN A 45 3.76 12.35 -3.74
CA GLN A 45 4.98 11.68 -3.34
C GLN A 45 5.31 12.05 -1.90
N MET A 46 5.00 11.15 -0.96
CA MET A 46 5.20 11.37 0.47
C MET A 46 6.62 11.01 0.90
N THR A 47 7.12 11.68 1.92
CA THR A 47 8.39 11.38 2.56
C THR A 47 8.17 10.73 3.93
N ARG A 48 9.23 10.16 4.48
CA ARG A 48 9.21 9.54 5.81
C ARG A 48 8.86 10.51 6.94
N GLU A 49 9.13 11.79 6.74
CA GLU A 49 8.83 12.87 7.71
C GLU A 49 7.38 13.37 7.59
N GLY A 50 6.59 12.80 6.66
CA GLY A 50 5.17 13.10 6.48
C GLY A 50 4.86 14.34 5.66
N TYR A 51 5.85 15.05 5.12
CA TYR A 51 5.58 16.06 4.09
C TYR A 51 5.52 15.44 2.69
N ALA A 52 4.94 16.13 1.74
CA ALA A 52 4.72 15.60 0.41
C ALA A 52 5.18 16.57 -0.68
N PHE A 53 5.55 16.01 -1.82
CA PHE A 53 5.69 16.68 -3.09
C PHE A 53 4.53 16.25 -3.99
N ILE A 54 3.87 17.21 -4.62
CA ILE A 54 2.78 16.91 -5.54
C ILE A 54 3.33 17.05 -6.95
N ILE A 55 3.47 15.90 -7.60
CA ILE A 55 3.99 15.79 -8.96
C ILE A 55 2.83 16.08 -9.92
N ILE A 56 3.00 17.10 -10.76
CA ILE A 56 2.01 17.53 -11.74
C ILE A 56 2.47 17.05 -13.11
N GLU A 57 1.61 16.35 -13.82
CA GLU A 57 1.93 15.83 -15.14
C GLU A 57 2.16 16.99 -16.12
N GLY A 58 3.32 16.96 -16.81
CA GLY A 58 3.73 17.99 -17.76
C GLY A 58 4.36 19.25 -17.16
N GLU A 59 4.50 19.33 -15.83
CA GLU A 59 5.24 20.42 -15.17
C GLU A 59 6.58 19.90 -14.63
N GLU A 60 7.64 20.71 -14.72
CA GLU A 60 8.95 20.38 -14.12
C GLU A 60 8.97 20.61 -12.61
N ASP A 61 8.14 21.54 -12.13
CA ASP A 61 8.10 21.96 -10.73
C ASP A 61 6.98 21.28 -9.97
N ASP A 62 7.34 20.55 -8.93
CA ASP A 62 6.41 20.01 -7.95
C ASP A 62 5.87 21.08 -6.97
N VAL A 63 4.80 20.74 -6.25
CA VAL A 63 4.28 21.56 -5.15
C VAL A 63 4.60 20.90 -3.83
N PHE A 64 5.39 21.57 -3.00
CA PHE A 64 5.68 21.11 -1.66
C PHE A 64 4.48 21.34 -0.73
N VAL A 65 4.12 20.31 0.03
CA VAL A 65 3.04 20.32 1.01
C VAL A 65 3.57 19.85 2.37
N LYS A 66 3.44 20.71 3.38
CA LYS A 66 3.84 20.37 4.77
C LYS A 66 2.94 19.26 5.33
N ALA A 67 3.46 18.45 6.25
CA ALA A 67 2.73 17.36 6.89
C ALA A 67 1.36 17.81 7.46
N SER A 68 1.30 18.96 8.12
CA SER A 68 0.04 19.52 8.66
C SER A 68 -0.97 19.97 7.60
N LYS A 69 -0.59 19.98 6.32
CA LYS A 69 -1.39 20.44 5.18
C LYS A 69 -1.72 19.36 4.17
N THR A 70 -1.33 18.12 4.43
CA THR A 70 -1.64 16.97 3.56
C THR A 70 -3.10 16.55 3.66
N ARG A 71 -3.79 16.89 4.78
CA ARG A 71 -5.20 16.54 5.04
C ARG A 71 -5.52 15.05 4.88
N GLY A 72 -4.58 14.19 5.28
CA GLY A 72 -4.76 12.75 5.19
C GLY A 72 -4.46 12.17 3.80
N ALA A 73 -3.91 12.95 2.87
CA ALA A 73 -3.38 12.43 1.62
C ALA A 73 -2.14 11.58 1.88
N LEU A 74 -2.03 10.47 1.17
CA LEU A 74 -0.98 9.47 1.30
C LEU A 74 -0.20 9.33 -0.02
N HIS A 75 0.92 8.60 0.03
CA HIS A 75 1.73 8.34 -1.14
C HIS A 75 0.92 7.67 -2.27
N GLY A 76 1.03 8.21 -3.46
CA GLY A 76 0.34 7.71 -4.66
C GLY A 76 -1.07 8.25 -4.88
N ASP A 77 -1.68 8.92 -3.90
CA ASP A 77 -3.01 9.54 -4.07
C ASP A 77 -2.97 10.61 -5.16
N THR A 78 -4.07 10.75 -5.89
CA THR A 78 -4.32 11.89 -6.76
C THR A 78 -5.07 12.96 -5.98
N VAL A 79 -4.51 14.16 -5.89
CA VAL A 79 -5.03 15.24 -5.04
C VAL A 79 -5.20 16.55 -5.81
N ARG A 80 -6.12 17.38 -5.33
CA ARG A 80 -6.24 18.79 -5.69
C ARG A 80 -5.55 19.63 -4.62
N VAL A 81 -4.67 20.52 -5.05
CA VAL A 81 -3.86 21.36 -4.18
C VAL A 81 -4.13 22.83 -4.50
N SER A 82 -4.30 23.63 -3.47
CA SER A 82 -4.29 25.09 -3.56
C SER A 82 -2.85 25.58 -3.41
N VAL A 83 -2.32 26.22 -4.43
CA VAL A 83 -0.94 26.76 -4.45
C VAL A 83 -0.94 28.05 -3.66
N THR A 84 -0.40 28.01 -2.45
CA THR A 84 -0.37 29.16 -1.53
C THR A 84 0.82 30.07 -1.76
N ARG A 85 1.86 29.57 -2.44
CA ARG A 85 3.09 30.30 -2.83
C ARG A 85 3.65 29.73 -4.13
N GLU A 86 3.92 30.59 -5.07
CA GLU A 86 4.62 30.22 -6.31
C GLU A 86 6.15 30.16 -6.11
N LYS A 87 6.82 29.42 -7.01
CA LYS A 87 8.27 29.33 -7.06
C LYS A 87 8.90 30.66 -7.39
N THR A 88 10.00 30.98 -6.72
CA THR A 88 10.90 32.11 -7.02
C THR A 88 12.33 31.62 -6.91
N ASP A 89 13.30 32.45 -7.35
CA ASP A 89 14.74 32.10 -7.26
C ASP A 89 15.20 31.74 -5.84
N ARG A 90 14.47 32.17 -4.80
CA ARG A 90 14.81 31.95 -3.39
C ARG A 90 13.87 31.05 -2.64
N GLN A 91 12.75 30.63 -3.24
CA GLN A 91 11.67 29.89 -2.55
C GLN A 91 11.04 28.88 -3.47
N ARG A 92 10.80 27.67 -2.94
CA ARG A 92 10.05 26.63 -3.63
C ARG A 92 8.55 26.92 -3.66
N ARG A 93 7.86 26.31 -4.62
CA ARG A 93 6.41 26.32 -4.73
C ARG A 93 5.79 25.57 -3.55
N GLU A 94 4.83 26.16 -2.85
CA GLU A 94 4.19 25.57 -1.68
C GLU A 94 2.67 25.56 -1.83
N GLY A 95 2.03 24.52 -1.30
CA GLY A 95 0.58 24.37 -1.35
C GLY A 95 -0.04 23.68 -0.14
N GLU A 96 -1.33 23.50 -0.22
CA GLU A 96 -2.15 22.77 0.74
C GLU A 96 -3.14 21.89 -0.01
N VAL A 97 -3.23 20.60 0.36
CA VAL A 97 -4.25 19.69 -0.18
C VAL A 97 -5.62 20.20 0.22
N ILE A 98 -6.53 20.33 -0.74
CA ILE A 98 -7.92 20.72 -0.50
C ILE A 98 -8.89 19.56 -0.70
N GLU A 99 -8.50 18.57 -1.51
CA GLU A 99 -9.32 17.42 -1.84
C GLU A 99 -8.44 16.23 -2.22
N ILE A 100 -8.81 15.06 -1.78
CA ILE A 100 -8.27 13.78 -2.29
C ILE A 100 -9.26 13.34 -3.36
N ILE A 101 -8.83 13.36 -4.62
CA ILE A 101 -9.67 13.02 -5.78
C ILE A 101 -9.78 11.49 -5.89
N GLU A 102 -8.64 10.81 -5.73
CA GLU A 102 -8.56 9.36 -5.85
C GLU A 102 -7.51 8.81 -4.91
N ARG A 103 -7.86 7.76 -4.16
CA ARG A 103 -6.91 7.00 -3.35
C ARG A 103 -6.07 6.08 -4.21
N SER A 104 -4.80 5.98 -3.87
CA SER A 104 -3.93 4.99 -4.50
C SER A 104 -4.39 3.57 -4.14
N PRO A 105 -4.57 2.67 -5.12
CA PRO A 105 -4.89 1.27 -4.85
C PRO A 105 -3.67 0.48 -4.37
N ARG A 106 -2.48 1.07 -4.37
CA ARG A 106 -1.24 0.40 -3.97
C ARG A 106 -1.26 0.09 -2.47
N PRO A 107 -0.98 -1.16 -2.10
CA PRO A 107 -0.89 -1.50 -0.69
C PRO A 107 0.38 -0.92 -0.07
N PHE A 108 0.31 -0.74 1.23
CA PHE A 108 1.47 -0.43 2.08
C PHE A 108 1.94 -1.72 2.75
N ILE A 109 3.25 -1.93 2.77
CA ILE A 109 3.86 -3.12 3.34
C ILE A 109 4.35 -2.83 4.75
N GLY A 110 4.03 -3.73 5.68
CA GLY A 110 4.46 -3.59 7.07
C GLY A 110 4.34 -4.90 7.84
N ILE A 111 4.64 -4.82 9.13
CA ILE A 111 4.56 -5.96 10.05
C ILE A 111 3.27 -5.87 10.84
N LEU A 112 2.47 -6.92 10.81
CA LEU A 112 1.25 -7.02 11.61
C LEU A 112 1.62 -7.16 13.09
N HIS A 113 1.11 -6.27 13.92
CA HIS A 113 1.31 -6.28 15.36
C HIS A 113 -0.05 -6.32 16.06
N ILE A 114 -0.24 -7.32 16.92
CA ILE A 114 -1.52 -7.55 17.60
C ILE A 114 -1.27 -7.60 19.09
N VAL A 115 -2.02 -6.80 19.85
CA VAL A 115 -1.99 -6.78 21.32
C VAL A 115 -3.42 -6.69 21.85
N GLY A 116 -3.90 -7.77 22.46
CA GLY A 116 -5.27 -7.85 22.93
C GLY A 116 -6.30 -7.63 21.81
N ASN A 117 -7.11 -6.60 21.91
CA ASN A 117 -8.14 -6.25 20.94
C ASN A 117 -7.69 -5.09 20.01
N GLN A 118 -6.42 -4.88 19.89
CA GLN A 118 -5.86 -3.82 19.03
C GLN A 118 -4.87 -4.42 18.06
N ALA A 119 -4.91 -3.97 16.82
CA ALA A 119 -3.99 -4.41 15.78
C ALA A 119 -3.55 -3.24 14.90
N TRP A 120 -2.29 -3.28 14.53
CA TRP A 120 -1.67 -2.31 13.64
C TRP A 120 -0.79 -3.02 12.63
N VAL A 121 -0.66 -2.42 11.47
CA VAL A 121 0.42 -2.74 10.55
C VAL A 121 1.50 -1.69 10.76
N LEU A 122 2.62 -2.09 11.35
CA LEU A 122 3.78 -1.22 11.58
C LEU A 122 4.51 -1.03 10.26
N MET A 123 4.51 0.21 9.76
CA MET A 123 5.02 0.51 8.44
C MET A 123 6.54 0.43 8.35
N GLN A 124 7.02 -0.26 7.33
CA GLN A 124 8.43 -0.33 6.96
C GLN A 124 8.77 0.53 5.74
N SER A 125 7.76 0.98 5.01
CA SER A 125 7.93 1.81 3.82
C SER A 125 8.41 3.21 4.16
N ARG A 126 9.37 3.72 3.40
CA ARG A 126 9.82 5.12 3.47
C ARG A 126 8.77 6.13 2.99
N PHE A 127 7.71 5.65 2.34
CA PHE A 127 6.65 6.47 1.79
C PHE A 127 5.40 6.52 2.66
N MET A 128 5.38 5.77 3.78
CA MET A 128 4.26 5.73 4.71
C MET A 128 4.75 5.93 6.14
N PRO A 129 4.66 7.17 6.67
CA PRO A 129 5.15 7.50 8.00
C PRO A 129 4.19 7.12 9.13
N TYR A 130 3.02 6.56 8.82
CA TYR A 130 1.95 6.27 9.78
C TYR A 130 1.62 4.79 9.78
N ASP A 131 1.52 4.19 10.95
CA ASP A 131 1.02 2.83 11.10
C ASP A 131 -0.47 2.77 10.80
N ILE A 132 -0.94 1.65 10.24
CA ILE A 132 -2.34 1.47 9.86
C ILE A 132 -3.05 0.65 10.94
N THR A 133 -4.12 1.19 11.53
CA THR A 133 -4.97 0.45 12.47
C THR A 133 -5.86 -0.51 11.71
N ILE A 134 -5.86 -1.79 12.11
CA ILE A 134 -6.67 -2.84 11.51
C ILE A 134 -7.81 -3.22 12.46
N PRO A 135 -9.06 -3.15 12.04
CA PRO A 135 -10.19 -3.55 12.86
C PRO A 135 -10.29 -5.06 12.98
N PHE A 136 -10.93 -5.49 14.07
CA PHE A 136 -11.36 -6.87 14.25
C PHE A 136 -12.79 -7.04 13.78
N THR A 137 -13.11 -8.21 13.26
CA THR A 137 -14.50 -8.61 13.01
C THR A 137 -15.19 -8.79 14.36
N GLU A 138 -16.30 -8.09 14.57
CA GLU A 138 -17.17 -8.42 15.69
C GLU A 138 -17.86 -9.74 15.37
N SER A 139 -17.69 -10.75 16.22
CA SER A 139 -18.40 -12.01 16.11
C SER A 139 -19.90 -11.72 16.09
N ASP A 140 -20.56 -12.08 14.99
CA ASP A 140 -22.00 -12.15 14.75
C ASP A 140 -22.84 -10.86 14.62
N LYS A 141 -22.27 -9.66 14.67
CA LYS A 141 -23.06 -8.42 14.48
C LYS A 141 -22.35 -7.40 13.60
N VAL A 142 -22.28 -7.66 12.32
CA VAL A 142 -21.83 -6.66 11.33
C VAL A 142 -22.91 -5.59 11.17
N ARG A 143 -22.67 -4.42 11.70
CA ARG A 143 -23.47 -3.23 11.39
C ARG A 143 -22.90 -2.54 10.16
N TYR A 144 -23.53 -2.78 9.02
CA TYR A 144 -23.28 -2.10 7.77
C TYR A 144 -23.43 -0.58 7.89
N ARG A 145 -22.37 0.20 7.72
CA ARG A 145 -22.47 1.61 7.36
C ARG A 145 -22.55 1.73 5.84
N ARG A 146 -23.75 2.06 5.35
CA ARG A 146 -23.95 2.46 3.95
C ARG A 146 -23.24 3.78 3.71
N HIS A 147 -22.21 3.82 2.90
CA HIS A 147 -21.84 5.03 2.19
C HIS A 147 -22.72 5.12 0.95
N ASN A 148 -23.68 6.06 1.00
CA ASN A 148 -24.47 6.43 -0.17
C ASN A 148 -23.59 7.23 -1.13
N VAL A 149 -22.98 6.58 -2.10
CA VAL A 149 -22.57 7.23 -3.35
C VAL A 149 -23.72 7.04 -4.33
N LYS A 150 -24.38 8.15 -4.68
CA LYS A 150 -25.46 8.15 -5.67
C LYS A 150 -24.91 7.67 -7.02
N GLY A 151 -25.43 6.57 -7.54
CA GLY A 151 -25.47 6.32 -8.97
C GLY A 151 -24.89 5.01 -9.50
N GLN A 152 -24.45 4.03 -8.69
CA GLN A 152 -24.10 2.70 -9.20
C GLN A 152 -24.71 1.62 -8.33
N SER A 153 -25.70 0.94 -8.87
CA SER A 153 -26.30 -0.27 -8.31
C SER A 153 -25.44 -1.46 -8.80
N MET A 154 -24.31 -1.67 -8.16
CA MET A 154 -23.71 -2.98 -8.05
C MET A 154 -23.72 -3.32 -6.57
N ALA A 155 -24.25 -4.50 -6.23
CA ALA A 155 -24.17 -5.03 -4.89
C ALA A 155 -22.70 -5.38 -4.63
N GLU A 156 -21.94 -4.37 -4.17
CA GLU A 156 -20.61 -4.63 -3.61
C GLU A 156 -20.78 -5.64 -2.48
N PRO A 157 -19.98 -6.70 -2.45
CA PRO A 157 -19.92 -7.56 -1.30
C PRO A 157 -19.52 -6.69 -0.12
N LYS A 158 -20.44 -6.52 0.82
CA LYS A 158 -20.24 -5.77 2.06
C LYS A 158 -19.44 -6.65 2.99
N ASP A 159 -18.13 -6.60 2.83
CA ASP A 159 -17.27 -7.56 3.42
C ASP A 159 -16.40 -6.96 4.51
N GLU A 160 -16.31 -7.71 5.58
CA GLU A 160 -15.23 -7.66 6.57
C GLU A 160 -13.90 -8.11 5.94
N THR A 161 -13.74 -7.88 4.64
CA THR A 161 -12.57 -8.21 3.85
C THR A 161 -11.36 -7.54 4.45
N GLY A 162 -10.36 -8.35 4.78
CA GLY A 162 -9.10 -7.85 5.33
C GLY A 162 -9.12 -7.49 6.82
N TRP A 163 -10.23 -7.76 7.53
CA TRP A 163 -10.31 -7.61 8.98
C TRP A 163 -9.88 -8.89 9.69
N LEU A 164 -9.42 -8.74 10.93
CA LEU A 164 -8.92 -9.86 11.73
C LEU A 164 -10.05 -10.59 12.46
N LYS A 165 -10.21 -11.87 12.19
CA LYS A 165 -11.13 -12.76 12.91
C LYS A 165 -10.32 -13.69 13.81
N PRO A 166 -10.48 -13.64 15.13
CA PRO A 166 -9.76 -14.53 16.04
C PRO A 166 -10.12 -16.01 15.77
N LEU A 167 -9.12 -16.87 15.62
CA LEU A 167 -9.26 -18.32 15.50
C LEU A 167 -8.89 -19.06 16.81
N GLY A 168 -8.26 -18.37 17.76
CA GLY A 168 -7.63 -18.93 18.95
C GLY A 168 -6.14 -19.21 18.75
N ASN A 169 -5.41 -19.46 19.84
CA ASN A 169 -3.96 -19.74 19.84
C ASN A 169 -3.11 -18.67 19.11
N GLU A 170 -3.50 -17.39 19.24
CA GLU A 170 -2.82 -16.25 18.60
C GLU A 170 -2.84 -16.26 17.06
N GLU A 171 -3.69 -17.11 16.47
CA GLU A 171 -3.97 -17.12 15.04
C GLU A 171 -5.23 -16.33 14.70
N PHE A 172 -5.22 -15.70 13.54
CA PHE A 172 -6.31 -14.90 13.00
C PHE A 172 -6.59 -15.27 11.55
N ALA A 173 -7.85 -15.32 11.18
CA ALA A 173 -8.28 -15.41 9.79
C ALA A 173 -8.45 -14.00 9.21
N ILE A 174 -8.10 -13.85 7.95
CA ILE A 174 -8.36 -12.68 7.13
C ILE A 174 -9.09 -13.16 5.89
N HIS A 175 -10.28 -12.62 5.65
CA HIS A 175 -11.02 -12.94 4.45
C HIS A 175 -10.59 -12.01 3.32
N LYS A 176 -10.10 -12.59 2.23
CA LYS A 176 -9.79 -11.89 0.98
C LYS A 176 -10.89 -12.19 -0.04
N VAL A 177 -11.42 -11.14 -0.65
CA VAL A 177 -12.36 -11.23 -1.76
C VAL A 177 -11.63 -10.81 -3.04
N PHE A 178 -11.83 -11.53 -4.12
CA PHE A 178 -11.26 -11.25 -5.44
C PHE A 178 -12.30 -11.49 -6.53
N GLU A 179 -12.19 -10.77 -7.62
CA GLU A 179 -13.08 -10.91 -8.76
C GLU A 179 -12.75 -12.18 -9.56
N LEU A 180 -13.77 -12.92 -9.96
CA LEU A 180 -13.69 -14.12 -10.80
C LEU A 180 -14.20 -13.84 -12.24
N GLY A 181 -14.02 -12.62 -12.74
CA GLY A 181 -14.54 -12.20 -14.03
C GLY A 181 -16.07 -12.24 -14.08
N GLU A 182 -16.66 -12.86 -15.10
CA GLU A 182 -18.11 -12.96 -15.26
C GLU A 182 -18.80 -13.85 -14.20
N ASP A 183 -18.02 -14.72 -13.52
CA ASP A 183 -18.53 -15.68 -12.53
C ASP A 183 -18.71 -15.08 -11.13
N GLY A 184 -18.43 -13.79 -10.92
CA GLY A 184 -18.66 -13.11 -9.67
C GLY A 184 -17.41 -12.97 -8.80
N TYR A 185 -17.52 -13.28 -7.49
CA TYR A 185 -16.42 -13.09 -6.53
C TYR A 185 -16.00 -14.39 -5.87
N GLY A 186 -14.70 -14.62 -5.80
CA GLY A 186 -14.08 -15.66 -4.99
C GLY A 186 -13.76 -15.18 -3.58
N ARG A 187 -13.70 -16.12 -2.62
CA ARG A 187 -13.29 -15.85 -1.24
C ARG A 187 -12.13 -16.75 -0.87
N GLN A 188 -11.12 -16.17 -0.28
CA GLN A 188 -9.98 -16.89 0.28
C GLN A 188 -9.81 -16.50 1.74
N GLU A 189 -9.60 -17.48 2.60
CA GLU A 189 -9.21 -17.27 3.97
C GLU A 189 -7.69 -17.37 4.08
N LEU A 190 -7.06 -16.29 4.54
CA LEU A 190 -5.64 -16.23 4.83
C LEU A 190 -5.45 -16.34 6.34
N LYS A 191 -4.44 -17.07 6.77
CA LYS A 191 -4.05 -17.13 8.17
C LYS A 191 -2.97 -16.09 8.47
N ALA A 192 -3.12 -15.38 9.57
CA ALA A 192 -2.17 -14.39 10.03
C ALA A 192 -1.90 -14.54 11.51
N ARG A 193 -0.72 -14.11 11.94
CA ARG A 193 -0.33 -13.96 13.34
C ARG A 193 0.50 -12.70 13.53
N SER A 194 0.60 -12.23 14.76
CA SER A 194 1.48 -11.10 15.08
C SER A 194 2.91 -11.41 14.66
N GLY A 195 3.58 -10.46 14.04
CA GLY A 195 4.94 -10.58 13.52
C GLY A 195 5.02 -10.85 12.01
N MET A 196 3.95 -11.32 11.37
CA MET A 196 3.95 -11.58 9.92
C MET A 196 3.98 -10.29 9.09
N LYS A 197 4.61 -10.38 7.93
CA LYS A 197 4.63 -9.32 6.92
C LYS A 197 3.33 -9.36 6.12
N VAL A 198 2.67 -8.21 6.00
CA VAL A 198 1.37 -8.07 5.36
C VAL A 198 1.34 -6.87 4.41
N ALA A 199 0.44 -6.93 3.45
CA ALA A 199 0.06 -5.82 2.60
C ALA A 199 -1.28 -5.25 3.08
N ALA A 200 -1.37 -3.94 3.31
CA ALA A 200 -2.56 -3.26 3.80
C ALA A 200 -2.89 -2.02 2.98
N VAL A 201 -4.16 -1.69 2.90
CA VAL A 201 -4.68 -0.50 2.22
C VAL A 201 -5.38 0.38 3.24
N VAL A 202 -5.30 1.70 3.06
CA VAL A 202 -5.98 2.68 3.92
C VAL A 202 -7.38 2.93 3.40
N ASP A 203 -8.38 2.74 4.27
CA ASP A 203 -9.80 3.00 3.98
C ASP A 203 -10.20 4.42 4.35
N ASP A 204 -9.83 4.85 5.55
CA ASP A 204 -10.23 6.13 6.11
C ASP A 204 -9.20 6.67 7.10
N TRP A 205 -9.19 7.99 7.22
CA TRP A 205 -8.43 8.67 8.26
C TRP A 205 -9.32 9.65 9.02
N PRO A 206 -9.94 9.20 10.11
CA PRO A 206 -10.82 10.05 10.89
C PRO A 206 -10.09 11.25 11.47
N ARG A 207 -10.76 12.41 11.46
CA ARG A 207 -10.20 13.64 12.02
C ARG A 207 -9.91 13.48 13.51
N GLY A 208 -8.68 13.77 13.89
CA GLY A 208 -8.22 13.67 15.28
C GLY A 208 -7.61 12.33 15.67
N GLU A 209 -7.62 11.33 14.81
CA GLU A 209 -6.87 10.10 15.00
C GLU A 209 -5.42 10.27 14.55
N MET A 210 -4.51 9.65 15.27
CA MET A 210 -3.07 9.71 14.97
C MET A 210 -2.68 8.79 13.82
N SER A 211 -3.45 7.72 13.60
CA SER A 211 -3.20 6.70 12.58
C SER A 211 -4.42 6.51 11.69
N PRO A 212 -4.24 6.25 10.39
CA PRO A 212 -5.32 5.86 9.51
C PRO A 212 -5.85 4.48 9.87
N ARG A 213 -7.08 4.19 9.45
CA ARG A 213 -7.69 2.87 9.50
C ARG A 213 -7.63 2.22 8.14
N GLY A 214 -7.45 0.91 8.13
CA GLY A 214 -7.37 0.17 6.89
C GLY A 214 -7.68 -1.31 7.07
N HIS A 215 -7.43 -2.06 6.03
CA HIS A 215 -7.61 -3.50 6.01
C HIS A 215 -6.40 -4.19 5.36
N ILE A 216 -6.22 -5.48 5.67
CA ILE A 216 -5.18 -6.32 5.10
C ILE A 216 -5.69 -6.91 3.79
N VAL A 217 -4.92 -6.72 2.71
CA VAL A 217 -5.24 -7.27 1.38
C VAL A 217 -4.46 -8.55 1.09
N ASP A 218 -3.33 -8.77 1.76
CA ASP A 218 -2.58 -10.02 1.64
C ASP A 218 -1.67 -10.28 2.85
N VAL A 219 -1.39 -11.56 3.10
CA VAL A 219 -0.38 -12.03 4.06
C VAL A 219 0.79 -12.57 3.26
N LEU A 220 1.93 -11.91 3.37
CA LEU A 220 3.10 -12.20 2.54
C LEU A 220 3.96 -13.31 3.12
N GLY A 221 4.05 -13.43 4.45
CA GLY A 221 4.80 -14.48 5.14
C GLY A 221 5.62 -13.97 6.32
N GLU A 222 6.62 -14.75 6.70
CA GLU A 222 7.54 -14.39 7.79
C GLU A 222 8.60 -13.39 7.30
N PRO A 223 8.89 -12.34 8.07
CA PRO A 223 9.94 -11.39 7.73
C PRO A 223 11.30 -12.09 7.63
N GLY A 224 12.07 -11.73 6.60
CA GLY A 224 13.41 -12.27 6.36
C GLY A 224 13.45 -13.53 5.50
N GLU A 225 12.33 -14.15 5.20
CA GLU A 225 12.25 -15.20 4.18
C GLU A 225 12.36 -14.58 2.78
N ASN A 226 13.14 -15.21 1.90
CA ASN A 226 13.42 -14.67 0.57
C ASN A 226 12.14 -14.37 -0.22
N ASP A 227 11.22 -15.33 -0.30
CA ASP A 227 9.97 -15.18 -1.04
C ASP A 227 9.09 -14.07 -0.44
N THR A 228 9.02 -13.97 0.89
CA THR A 228 8.30 -12.92 1.59
C THR A 228 8.85 -11.53 1.24
N GLU A 229 10.18 -11.38 1.24
CA GLU A 229 10.80 -10.09 0.92
C GLU A 229 10.63 -9.73 -0.56
N MET A 230 10.75 -10.70 -1.46
CA MET A 230 10.50 -10.49 -2.89
C MET A 230 9.05 -10.11 -3.18
N HIS A 231 8.08 -10.83 -2.61
CA HIS A 231 6.66 -10.50 -2.74
C HIS A 231 6.33 -9.13 -2.15
N ALA A 232 6.96 -8.76 -1.04
CA ALA A 232 6.81 -7.45 -0.42
C ALA A 232 7.24 -6.31 -1.35
N ILE A 233 8.39 -6.45 -2.01
CA ILE A 233 8.88 -5.47 -2.99
C ILE A 233 7.92 -5.37 -4.16
N LEU A 234 7.52 -6.50 -4.75
CA LEU A 234 6.60 -6.51 -5.89
C LEU A 234 5.26 -5.86 -5.53
N ALA A 235 4.70 -6.21 -4.36
CA ALA A 235 3.44 -5.63 -3.88
C ALA A 235 3.53 -4.11 -3.66
N GLU A 236 4.63 -3.59 -3.07
CA GLU A 236 4.84 -2.16 -2.85
C GLU A 236 4.80 -1.37 -4.16
N TYR A 237 5.30 -1.97 -5.24
CA TYR A 237 5.27 -1.36 -6.58
C TYR A 237 4.04 -1.70 -7.41
N ALA A 238 3.07 -2.40 -6.83
CA ALA A 238 1.87 -2.92 -7.51
C ALA A 238 2.20 -3.79 -8.73
N LEU A 239 3.27 -4.56 -8.63
CA LEU A 239 3.64 -5.58 -9.61
C LEU A 239 3.00 -6.92 -9.21
N PRO A 240 2.59 -7.75 -10.18
CA PRO A 240 2.06 -9.08 -9.88
C PRO A 240 3.16 -9.96 -9.28
N TYR A 241 2.84 -10.64 -8.20
CA TYR A 241 3.73 -11.58 -7.49
C TYR A 241 3.08 -12.94 -7.26
N ARG A 242 1.89 -13.13 -7.78
CA ARG A 242 1.17 -14.42 -7.81
C ARG A 242 0.49 -14.57 -9.15
N PHE A 243 0.43 -15.80 -9.66
CA PHE A 243 -0.39 -16.11 -10.81
C PHE A 243 -1.86 -16.13 -10.42
N GLU A 244 -2.73 -15.71 -11.34
CA GLU A 244 -4.16 -15.88 -11.19
C GLU A 244 -4.51 -17.37 -11.09
N SER A 245 -5.57 -17.69 -10.36
CA SER A 245 -5.96 -19.09 -10.11
C SER A 245 -6.21 -19.87 -11.39
N GLU A 246 -6.73 -19.23 -12.43
CA GLU A 246 -6.95 -19.86 -13.74
C GLU A 246 -5.64 -20.26 -14.42
N VAL A 247 -4.63 -19.39 -14.33
CA VAL A 247 -3.30 -19.63 -14.90
C VAL A 247 -2.61 -20.76 -14.14
N ALA A 248 -2.62 -20.74 -12.80
CA ALA A 248 -2.09 -21.80 -11.97
C ALA A 248 -2.77 -23.15 -12.26
N ASN A 249 -4.11 -23.16 -12.29
CA ASN A 249 -4.89 -24.37 -12.63
C ASN A 249 -4.64 -24.87 -14.08
N ALA A 250 -4.34 -23.97 -15.00
CA ALA A 250 -4.00 -24.36 -16.36
C ALA A 250 -2.61 -25.00 -16.41
N ALA A 251 -1.64 -24.46 -15.69
CA ALA A 251 -0.31 -25.03 -15.55
C ALA A 251 -0.35 -26.43 -14.90
N ASP A 252 -1.12 -26.59 -13.82
CA ASP A 252 -1.27 -27.87 -13.11
C ASP A 252 -1.90 -29.00 -13.99
N ARG A 253 -2.59 -28.62 -15.06
CA ARG A 253 -3.16 -29.59 -16.01
C ARG A 253 -2.19 -30.03 -17.10
N ILE A 254 -1.06 -29.36 -17.23
CA ILE A 254 -0.04 -29.73 -18.21
C ILE A 254 0.65 -31.01 -17.70
N SER A 255 0.62 -32.07 -18.52
CA SER A 255 1.31 -33.32 -18.18
C SER A 255 2.82 -33.11 -18.26
N GLU A 256 3.54 -33.56 -17.25
CA GLU A 256 5.01 -33.64 -17.27
C GLU A 256 5.53 -34.92 -17.94
N GLU A 257 4.63 -35.84 -18.29
CA GLU A 257 5.01 -37.11 -18.93
C GLU A 257 5.40 -36.89 -20.40
N ILE A 258 6.61 -37.33 -20.75
CA ILE A 258 7.04 -37.44 -22.17
C ILE A 258 6.39 -38.65 -22.76
N THR A 259 5.45 -38.47 -23.69
CA THR A 259 4.71 -39.55 -24.29
C THR A 259 5.49 -40.23 -25.44
N GLU A 260 5.07 -41.47 -25.84
CA GLU A 260 5.63 -42.14 -27.00
C GLU A 260 5.44 -41.33 -28.31
N GLU A 261 4.40 -40.51 -28.40
CA GLU A 261 4.13 -39.60 -29.52
C GLU A 261 5.20 -38.49 -29.58
N ASP A 262 5.56 -37.92 -28.42
CA ASP A 262 6.61 -36.91 -28.32
C ASP A 262 7.97 -37.46 -28.73
N ILE A 263 8.27 -38.71 -28.35
CA ILE A 263 9.50 -39.39 -28.74
C ILE A 263 9.55 -39.65 -30.24
N LYS A 264 8.45 -40.12 -30.83
CA LYS A 264 8.38 -40.43 -32.27
C LYS A 264 8.57 -39.22 -33.16
N SER A 265 8.17 -38.07 -32.72
CA SER A 265 8.29 -36.81 -33.49
C SER A 265 9.69 -36.22 -33.46
N ARG A 266 10.59 -36.74 -32.63
CA ARG A 266 11.91 -36.17 -32.37
C ARG A 266 13.04 -37.10 -32.82
N ARG A 267 14.22 -36.54 -33.17
CA ARG A 267 15.42 -37.32 -33.44
C ARG A 267 16.02 -37.79 -32.11
N ASP A 268 16.36 -39.09 -32.03
CA ASP A 268 16.97 -39.68 -30.82
C ASP A 268 18.46 -39.43 -30.79
N PHE A 269 18.93 -38.66 -29.80
CA PHE A 269 20.33 -38.37 -29.54
C PHE A 269 20.92 -39.14 -28.35
N ARG A 270 20.20 -40.08 -27.73
CA ARG A 270 20.64 -40.83 -26.53
C ARG A 270 21.93 -41.63 -26.75
N GLN A 271 22.27 -41.97 -28.02
CA GLN A 271 23.48 -42.69 -28.41
C GLN A 271 24.54 -41.75 -29.05
N THR A 272 24.32 -40.44 -29.07
CA THR A 272 25.25 -39.46 -29.61
C THR A 272 25.84 -38.67 -28.45
N LEU A 273 27.18 -38.48 -28.44
CA LEU A 273 27.82 -37.62 -27.45
C LEU A 273 27.22 -36.23 -27.55
N THR A 274 26.49 -35.85 -26.53
CA THR A 274 25.82 -34.53 -26.43
C THR A 274 26.19 -33.91 -25.08
N PHE A 275 26.55 -32.64 -25.09
CA PHE A 275 27.00 -31.92 -23.88
C PHE A 275 26.65 -30.44 -23.97
N THR A 276 26.57 -29.79 -22.81
CA THR A 276 26.41 -28.34 -22.65
C THR A 276 27.71 -27.75 -22.09
N ILE A 277 27.92 -26.45 -22.26
CA ILE A 277 29.06 -25.73 -21.70
C ILE A 277 28.50 -24.51 -20.98
N ASP A 278 28.22 -24.69 -19.70
CA ASP A 278 27.54 -23.71 -18.86
C ASP A 278 28.42 -23.33 -17.66
N PRO A 279 28.16 -22.18 -17.02
CA PRO A 279 28.73 -21.86 -15.71
C PRO A 279 28.42 -22.95 -14.67
N ALA A 280 29.28 -23.10 -13.67
CA ALA A 280 29.14 -24.15 -12.66
C ALA A 280 27.86 -24.01 -11.79
N ASP A 281 27.27 -22.85 -11.76
CA ASP A 281 26.07 -22.45 -11.03
C ASP A 281 24.85 -22.27 -11.92
N ALA A 282 24.89 -22.75 -13.19
CA ALA A 282 23.74 -22.73 -14.09
C ALA A 282 22.67 -23.70 -13.62
N GLU A 283 21.43 -23.23 -13.53
CA GLU A 283 20.27 -24.05 -13.19
C GLU A 283 19.52 -24.55 -14.44
N ASP A 284 19.65 -23.84 -15.58
CA ASP A 284 19.04 -24.14 -16.85
C ASP A 284 20.12 -24.45 -17.90
N PHE A 285 19.92 -25.54 -18.70
CA PHE A 285 20.82 -25.99 -19.75
C PHE A 285 20.10 -25.89 -21.09
N ASP A 286 20.08 -24.70 -21.70
CA ASP A 286 19.30 -24.45 -22.92
C ASP A 286 20.00 -24.95 -24.19
N ASP A 287 21.26 -24.58 -24.40
CA ASP A 287 22.02 -24.89 -25.58
C ASP A 287 22.86 -26.15 -25.42
N ALA A 288 22.80 -27.04 -26.40
CA ALA A 288 23.63 -28.24 -26.38
C ALA A 288 24.39 -28.42 -27.69
N LEU A 289 25.56 -29.06 -27.57
CA LEU A 289 26.37 -29.48 -28.73
C LEU A 289 26.37 -31.00 -28.81
N SER A 290 26.21 -31.54 -30.02
CA SER A 290 26.44 -32.95 -30.26
C SER A 290 27.62 -33.17 -31.18
N PHE A 291 28.32 -34.30 -30.98
CA PHE A 291 29.51 -34.67 -31.75
C PHE A 291 29.48 -36.13 -32.16
N LYS A 292 29.74 -36.39 -33.45
CA LYS A 292 29.83 -37.74 -33.99
C LYS A 292 30.92 -37.78 -35.03
N ARG A 293 31.79 -38.83 -34.98
CA ARG A 293 32.73 -39.15 -36.05
C ARG A 293 32.06 -39.98 -37.10
N LEU A 294 32.17 -39.59 -38.35
CA LEU A 294 31.60 -40.30 -39.50
C LEU A 294 32.58 -41.37 -40.05
N GLU A 295 32.06 -42.35 -40.78
CA GLU A 295 32.87 -43.42 -41.37
C GLU A 295 33.89 -42.93 -42.40
N ASN A 296 33.60 -41.80 -43.07
CA ASN A 296 34.52 -41.17 -44.00
C ASN A 296 35.66 -40.37 -43.35
N GLY A 297 35.77 -40.41 -42.01
CA GLY A 297 36.76 -39.72 -41.24
C GLY A 297 36.42 -38.28 -40.86
N ASN A 298 35.33 -37.71 -41.34
CA ASN A 298 34.82 -36.39 -41.02
C ASN A 298 34.05 -36.40 -39.69
N TYR A 299 33.67 -35.21 -39.25
CA TYR A 299 32.90 -34.99 -38.04
C TYR A 299 31.56 -34.36 -38.37
N GLU A 300 30.52 -34.84 -37.69
CA GLU A 300 29.20 -34.19 -37.62
C GLU A 300 29.10 -33.46 -36.29
N ILE A 301 28.81 -32.16 -36.34
CA ILE A 301 28.57 -31.35 -35.16
C ILE A 301 27.13 -30.85 -35.26
N GLY A 302 26.36 -31.08 -34.21
CA GLY A 302 25.01 -30.52 -34.05
C GLY A 302 25.02 -29.38 -33.02
N VAL A 303 24.20 -28.37 -33.28
CA VAL A 303 23.88 -27.29 -32.36
C VAL A 303 22.39 -27.38 -32.09
N HIS A 304 22.01 -27.46 -30.82
CA HIS A 304 20.64 -27.73 -30.39
C HIS A 304 20.09 -26.61 -29.53
#